data_0d6bd68d9c613b35937bbb9bdcf6a1d3
#
_entry.id   0d6bd68d9c613b35937bbb9bdcf6a1d3
#
_cell.length_a   1.000
_cell.length_b   1.000
_cell.length_c   1.000
_cell.angle_alpha   90.00
_cell.angle_beta   90.00
_cell.angle_gamma   90.00
#
_symmetry.space_group_name_H-M   'P 1'
#
loop_
_entity.id
_entity.type
_entity.pdbx_description
1 polymer ?
#
loop_
_entity_poly.entity_id
_entity_poly.type
_entity_poly.pdbx_seq_one_letter_code
_entity_poly.pdbx_strand_id
1 'polypeptide(L)'
;MGDGQASTVARLYRNGTGCDYGEGDRADFIFRGRAYAKLASNPAAAERLFAYDGVVEIEYRRIPCQFSGANLVFKVHEHSKYPEYLAIVIQYVAGQNDITAVELWQEDCKQWRAMRRYGAVWDTPNPPSGSINCRGEIGAGKQSHPWRLESWGFL
;
A
#
# COMPACT_ATOMS: atom_id res chain seq x y z
N MET A 1 5.88 -28.37 -8.52
CA MET A 1 4.87 -27.75 -9.38
C MET A 1 5.05 -26.26 -9.20
N GLY A 2 5.62 -25.60 -10.19
CA GLY A 2 5.90 -24.16 -10.08
C GLY A 2 4.66 -23.37 -10.43
N ASP A 3 4.22 -22.55 -9.48
CA ASP A 3 3.16 -21.58 -9.70
C ASP A 3 3.65 -20.56 -10.73
N GLY A 4 3.17 -20.70 -11.95
CA GLY A 4 3.44 -19.78 -13.04
C GLY A 4 2.74 -18.44 -12.82
N GLN A 5 3.24 -17.64 -11.88
CA GLN A 5 2.87 -16.23 -11.83
C GLN A 5 3.53 -15.53 -13.03
N ALA A 6 2.68 -15.03 -13.91
CA ALA A 6 3.12 -14.26 -15.05
C ALA A 6 3.97 -13.08 -14.60
N SER A 7 5.17 -12.92 -15.16
CA SER A 7 5.95 -11.71 -14.99
C SER A 7 5.24 -10.55 -15.70
N THR A 8 5.19 -9.40 -15.07
CA THR A 8 4.61 -8.20 -15.66
C THR A 8 5.75 -7.28 -16.09
N VAL A 9 5.69 -6.78 -17.32
CA VAL A 9 6.67 -5.81 -17.83
C VAL A 9 6.29 -4.42 -17.33
N ALA A 10 7.27 -3.70 -16.78
CA ALA A 10 7.10 -2.35 -16.29
C ALA A 10 8.31 -1.48 -16.66
N ARG A 11 8.12 -0.17 -16.62
CA ARG A 11 9.21 0.79 -16.76
C ARG A 11 9.70 1.22 -15.38
N LEU A 12 11.01 1.25 -15.23
CA LEU A 12 11.69 1.73 -14.05
C LEU A 12 12.39 3.04 -14.34
N TYR A 13 12.10 4.05 -13.54
CA TYR A 13 12.68 5.39 -13.65
C TYR A 13 13.73 5.63 -12.55
N ARG A 14 14.79 6.30 -12.91
CA ARG A 14 15.79 6.80 -11.98
C ARG A 14 15.52 8.28 -11.67
N ASN A 15 15.20 8.60 -10.41
CA ASN A 15 15.05 9.99 -9.94
C ASN A 15 14.11 10.86 -10.79
N GLY A 16 12.94 10.38 -11.13
CA GLY A 16 11.95 11.20 -11.81
C GLY A 16 11.43 12.32 -10.90
N THR A 17 11.60 13.59 -11.31
CA THR A 17 10.90 14.76 -10.73
C THR A 17 9.53 14.98 -11.36
N GLY A 18 9.15 14.15 -12.30
CA GLY A 18 7.86 14.16 -12.98
C GLY A 18 7.18 12.81 -12.80
N CYS A 19 6.09 12.79 -12.05
CA CYS A 19 5.15 11.68 -12.08
C CYS A 19 4.24 11.88 -13.30
N ASP A 20 4.76 11.69 -14.48
CA ASP A 20 3.91 11.43 -15.63
C ASP A 20 3.38 10.00 -15.46
N TYR A 21 2.30 9.89 -14.71
CA TYR A 21 1.46 8.69 -14.70
C TYR A 21 0.84 8.58 -16.08
N GLY A 22 1.56 7.90 -16.97
CA GLY A 22 1.02 7.57 -18.28
C GLY A 22 -0.27 6.81 -18.14
N GLU A 23 -1.31 7.26 -18.80
CA GLU A 23 -2.56 6.54 -18.94
C GLU A 23 -2.27 5.14 -19.52
N GLY A 24 -2.51 4.11 -18.74
CA GLY A 24 -2.39 2.71 -19.17
C GLY A 24 -2.00 1.75 -18.06
N ASP A 25 -2.33 0.49 -18.22
CA ASP A 25 -2.11 -0.65 -17.30
C ASP A 25 -0.63 -0.98 -16.96
N ARG A 26 0.30 -0.08 -17.16
CA ARG A 26 1.72 -0.28 -16.88
C ARG A 26 2.06 0.27 -15.50
N ALA A 27 2.45 -0.61 -14.60
CA ALA A 27 3.00 -0.20 -13.31
C ALA A 27 4.40 0.36 -13.54
N ASP A 28 4.56 1.67 -13.30
CA ASP A 28 5.86 2.32 -13.34
C ASP A 28 6.45 2.37 -11.93
N PHE A 29 7.75 2.10 -11.85
CA PHE A 29 8.49 2.16 -10.60
C PHE A 29 9.50 3.28 -10.66
N ILE A 30 9.67 4.01 -9.55
CA ILE A 30 10.69 5.04 -9.39
C ILE A 30 11.64 4.62 -8.28
N PHE A 31 12.90 4.39 -8.62
CA PHE A 31 13.93 4.02 -7.67
C PHE A 31 14.93 5.14 -7.48
N ARG A 32 15.33 5.37 -6.23
CA ARG A 32 16.49 6.21 -5.94
C ARG A 32 17.77 5.56 -6.44
N GLY A 33 18.77 6.36 -6.79
CA GLY A 33 19.99 5.89 -7.42
C GLY A 33 20.66 4.67 -6.75
N ARG A 34 20.68 4.59 -5.41
CA ARG A 34 21.23 3.42 -4.70
C ARG A 34 20.43 2.14 -4.93
N ALA A 35 19.11 2.24 -4.99
CA ALA A 35 18.26 1.09 -5.25
C ALA A 35 18.33 0.70 -6.73
N TYR A 36 18.41 1.68 -7.63
CA TYR A 36 18.59 1.47 -9.06
C TYR A 36 19.89 0.75 -9.38
N ALA A 37 21.01 1.15 -8.76
CA ALA A 37 22.31 0.49 -8.92
C ALA A 37 22.29 -1.00 -8.52
N LYS A 38 21.45 -1.40 -7.56
CA LYS A 38 21.32 -2.80 -7.12
C LYS A 38 20.66 -3.73 -8.14
N LEU A 39 20.08 -3.20 -9.20
CA LEU A 39 19.58 -4.00 -10.31
C LEU A 39 20.71 -4.55 -11.18
N ALA A 40 21.88 -3.92 -11.14
CA ALA A 40 23.05 -4.35 -11.88
C ALA A 40 23.75 -5.53 -11.20
N SER A 41 24.30 -6.44 -11.99
CA SER A 41 25.01 -7.63 -11.51
C SER A 41 26.39 -7.32 -10.89
N ASN A 42 26.97 -6.17 -11.22
CA ASN A 42 28.27 -5.72 -10.73
C ASN A 42 28.42 -4.19 -10.87
N PRO A 43 29.45 -3.57 -10.25
CA PRO A 43 29.65 -2.11 -10.31
C PRO A 43 29.79 -1.55 -11.72
N ALA A 44 30.53 -2.22 -12.61
CA ALA A 44 30.70 -1.77 -13.99
C ALA A 44 29.39 -1.83 -14.81
N ALA A 45 28.52 -2.79 -14.49
CA ALA A 45 27.17 -2.85 -15.07
C ALA A 45 26.28 -1.72 -14.49
N ALA A 46 26.47 -1.35 -13.22
CA ALA A 46 25.76 -0.23 -12.62
C ALA A 46 26.12 1.10 -13.30
N GLU A 47 27.40 1.35 -13.59
CA GLU A 47 27.82 2.54 -14.34
C GLU A 47 27.18 2.61 -15.72
N ARG A 48 27.14 1.49 -16.44
CA ARG A 48 26.43 1.41 -17.73
C ARG A 48 24.95 1.64 -17.60
N LEU A 49 24.33 1.09 -16.56
CA LEU A 49 22.89 1.30 -16.28
C LEU A 49 22.58 2.78 -16.03
N PHE A 50 23.49 3.50 -15.36
CA PHE A 50 23.38 4.96 -15.15
C PHE A 50 23.62 5.79 -16.42
N ALA A 51 24.36 5.27 -17.39
CA ALA A 51 24.61 5.94 -18.66
C ALA A 51 23.37 5.93 -19.59
N TYR A 52 22.42 5.02 -19.36
CA TYR A 52 21.13 5.07 -20.03
C TYR A 52 20.29 6.23 -19.50
N ASP A 53 19.33 6.66 -20.28
CA ASP A 53 18.45 7.84 -20.07
C ASP A 53 17.58 7.76 -18.76
N GLY A 54 17.98 6.90 -17.86
CA GLY A 54 17.35 6.73 -16.54
C GLY A 54 16.06 5.91 -16.56
N VAL A 55 15.69 5.33 -17.71
CA VAL A 55 14.50 4.47 -17.85
C VAL A 55 14.93 3.12 -18.40
N VAL A 56 14.50 2.05 -17.75
CA VAL A 56 14.73 0.67 -18.22
C VAL A 56 13.45 -0.15 -18.14
N GLU A 57 13.30 -1.08 -19.05
CA GLU A 57 12.25 -2.08 -18.95
C GLU A 57 12.69 -3.17 -17.98
N ILE A 58 11.79 -3.55 -17.08
CA ILE A 58 12.01 -4.59 -16.08
C ILE A 58 10.87 -5.60 -16.10
N GLU A 59 11.16 -6.79 -15.65
CA GLU A 59 10.15 -7.78 -15.28
C GLU A 59 10.02 -7.82 -13.76
N TYR A 60 8.81 -7.84 -13.25
CA TYR A 60 8.55 -7.95 -11.83
C TYR A 60 7.46 -8.97 -11.53
N ARG A 61 7.47 -9.47 -10.31
CA ARG A 61 6.39 -10.29 -9.76
C ARG A 61 6.07 -9.87 -8.34
N ARG A 62 4.84 -10.04 -7.93
CA ARG A 62 4.45 -9.89 -6.53
C ARG A 62 4.92 -11.10 -5.74
N ILE A 63 5.50 -10.86 -4.59
CA ILE A 63 5.89 -11.89 -3.63
C ILE A 63 5.19 -11.62 -2.30
N PRO A 64 4.88 -12.67 -1.51
CA PRO A 64 4.31 -12.48 -0.19
C PRO A 64 5.24 -11.64 0.70
N CYS A 65 4.68 -10.59 1.31
CA CYS A 65 5.40 -9.82 2.32
C CYS A 65 5.49 -10.62 3.63
N GLN A 66 6.66 -10.58 4.24
CA GLN A 66 6.90 -11.18 5.55
C GLN A 66 7.40 -10.10 6.50
N PHE A 67 6.66 -9.90 7.58
CA PHE A 67 7.01 -8.95 8.63
C PHE A 67 7.19 -9.73 9.93
N SER A 68 8.36 -10.40 10.08
CA SER A 68 8.66 -11.22 11.26
C SER A 68 8.61 -10.39 12.53
N GLY A 69 7.74 -10.77 13.46
CA GLY A 69 7.59 -10.10 14.75
C GLY A 69 6.82 -8.77 14.71
N ALA A 70 6.30 -8.35 13.57
CA ALA A 70 5.44 -7.17 13.47
C ALA A 70 3.97 -7.58 13.36
N ASN A 71 3.14 -6.97 14.19
CA ASN A 71 1.69 -7.06 14.06
C ASN A 71 1.19 -6.04 13.04
N LEU A 72 0.00 -6.28 12.51
CA LEU A 72 -0.69 -5.30 11.68
C LEU A 72 -0.95 -4.02 12.49
N VAL A 73 -0.58 -2.88 11.94
CA VAL A 73 -0.66 -1.58 12.61
C VAL A 73 -1.57 -0.65 11.84
N PHE A 74 -2.50 -0.02 12.54
CA PHE A 74 -3.30 1.09 12.05
C PHE A 74 -2.66 2.41 12.47
N LYS A 75 -2.15 3.14 11.50
CA LYS A 75 -1.58 4.46 11.74
C LYS A 75 -2.60 5.52 11.32
N VAL A 76 -3.01 6.36 12.26
CA VAL A 76 -3.80 7.55 11.95
C VAL A 76 -2.95 8.49 11.10
N HIS A 77 -3.50 8.92 9.97
CA HIS A 77 -2.82 9.81 9.04
C HIS A 77 -2.86 11.25 9.57
N GLU A 78 -1.83 12.03 9.30
CA GLU A 78 -1.67 13.40 9.77
C GLU A 78 -2.79 14.37 9.32
N HIS A 79 -3.48 14.05 8.23
CA HIS A 79 -4.64 14.82 7.76
C HIS A 79 -5.94 14.51 8.52
N SER A 80 -5.91 13.58 9.47
CA SER A 80 -7.10 13.30 10.30
C SER A 80 -7.42 14.49 11.18
N LYS A 81 -8.71 14.76 11.34
CA LYS A 81 -9.22 15.88 12.13
C LYS A 81 -10.39 15.42 12.99
N TYR A 82 -10.12 15.22 14.26
CA TYR A 82 -11.14 14.79 15.21
C TYR A 82 -12.16 15.90 15.51
N PRO A 83 -13.46 15.62 15.59
CA PRO A 83 -14.15 14.35 15.27
C PRO A 83 -14.63 14.24 13.81
N GLU A 84 -14.23 15.16 12.94
CA GLU A 84 -14.85 15.40 11.64
C GLU A 84 -14.37 14.45 10.54
N TYR A 85 -13.11 14.00 10.63
CA TYR A 85 -12.48 13.25 9.55
C TYR A 85 -11.41 12.29 10.05
N LEU A 86 -11.51 11.04 9.67
CA LEU A 86 -10.54 10.01 9.96
C LEU A 86 -9.91 9.49 8.67
N ALA A 87 -8.60 9.50 8.62
CA ALA A 87 -7.79 8.83 7.61
C ALA A 87 -6.80 7.89 8.29
N ILE A 88 -6.68 6.67 7.79
CA ILE A 88 -5.78 5.65 8.34
C ILE A 88 -4.92 5.03 7.26
N VAL A 89 -3.74 4.59 7.64
CA VAL A 89 -2.84 3.76 6.83
C VAL A 89 -2.65 2.43 7.56
N ILE A 90 -2.84 1.33 6.85
CA ILE A 90 -2.65 0.00 7.39
C ILE A 90 -1.25 -0.46 7.01
N GLN A 91 -0.42 -0.76 8.01
CA GLN A 91 0.97 -1.13 7.85
C GLN A 91 1.21 -2.58 8.25
N TYR A 92 2.29 -3.17 7.73
CA TYR A 92 2.72 -4.55 8.01
C TYR A 92 1.70 -5.61 7.61
N VAL A 93 0.99 -5.37 6.52
CA VAL A 93 0.08 -6.36 5.93
C VAL A 93 0.92 -7.49 5.36
N ALA A 94 0.93 -8.62 6.03
CA ALA A 94 1.65 -9.81 5.58
C ALA A 94 0.85 -10.56 4.50
N GLY A 95 1.58 -11.34 3.70
CA GLY A 95 0.98 -12.15 2.64
C GLY A 95 1.06 -11.52 1.26
N GLN A 96 0.35 -12.12 0.32
CA GLN A 96 0.40 -11.79 -1.10
C GLN A 96 -0.77 -10.92 -1.55
N ASN A 97 -1.82 -10.91 -0.79
CA ASN A 97 -3.08 -10.27 -1.16
C ASN A 97 -3.17 -8.85 -0.62
N ASP A 98 -3.73 -7.97 -1.43
CA ASP A 98 -4.03 -6.60 -1.03
C ASP A 98 -5.30 -6.55 -0.17
N ILE A 99 -5.41 -5.52 0.67
CA ILE A 99 -6.66 -5.15 1.31
C ILE A 99 -7.54 -4.49 0.26
N THR A 100 -8.70 -5.05 0.01
CA THR A 100 -9.63 -4.60 -1.04
C THR A 100 -10.73 -3.70 -0.51
N ALA A 101 -11.10 -3.85 0.76
CA ALA A 101 -12.08 -3.02 1.44
C ALA A 101 -11.75 -2.87 2.91
N VAL A 102 -12.14 -1.74 3.51
CA VAL A 102 -12.08 -1.49 4.94
C VAL A 102 -13.41 -0.88 5.38
N GLU A 103 -13.94 -1.37 6.47
CA GLU A 103 -15.19 -0.88 7.04
C GLU A 103 -15.01 -0.57 8.53
N LEU A 104 -15.71 0.45 9.00
CA LEU A 104 -15.80 0.84 10.40
C LEU A 104 -17.16 0.44 10.97
N TRP A 105 -17.17 -0.08 12.21
CA TRP A 105 -18.41 -0.30 12.94
C TRP A 105 -18.95 1.02 13.49
N GLN A 106 -20.16 1.33 13.14
CA GLN A 106 -20.87 2.49 13.63
C GLN A 106 -21.89 2.06 14.69
N GLU A 107 -21.59 2.38 15.95
CA GLU A 107 -22.36 1.90 17.10
C GLU A 107 -23.77 2.46 17.14
N ASP A 108 -23.95 3.70 16.70
CA ASP A 108 -25.23 4.41 16.73
C ASP A 108 -26.33 3.73 15.90
N CYS A 109 -25.95 3.26 14.71
CA CYS A 109 -26.90 2.61 13.80
C CYS A 109 -26.66 1.09 13.64
N LYS A 110 -25.73 0.51 14.41
CA LYS A 110 -25.39 -0.93 14.38
C LYS A 110 -25.06 -1.41 12.97
N GLN A 111 -24.28 -0.61 12.23
CA GLN A 111 -23.95 -0.91 10.84
C GLN A 111 -22.44 -0.77 10.58
N TRP A 112 -21.97 -1.55 9.60
CA TRP A 112 -20.65 -1.39 9.04
C TRP A 112 -20.70 -0.33 7.95
N ARG A 113 -19.80 0.66 8.04
CA ARG A 113 -19.67 1.74 7.08
C ARG A 113 -18.36 1.59 6.31
N ALA A 114 -18.43 1.50 5.00
CA ALA A 114 -17.26 1.41 4.15
C ALA A 114 -16.44 2.70 4.16
N MET A 115 -15.13 2.54 4.25
CA MET A 115 -14.16 3.62 4.05
C MET A 115 -13.86 3.79 2.57
N ARG A 116 -13.52 5.00 2.17
CA ARG A 116 -13.02 5.29 0.82
C ARG A 116 -11.54 5.01 0.76
N ARG A 117 -11.07 4.53 -0.39
CA ARG A 117 -9.64 4.29 -0.62
C ARG A 117 -9.04 5.40 -1.48
N TYR A 118 -7.93 5.95 -1.02
CA TYR A 118 -7.09 6.85 -1.81
C TYR A 118 -5.63 6.40 -1.70
N GLY A 119 -5.17 5.66 -2.70
CA GLY A 119 -3.85 5.01 -2.68
C GLY A 119 -3.70 4.04 -1.51
N ALA A 120 -2.79 4.34 -0.58
CA ALA A 120 -2.56 3.55 0.63
C ALA A 120 -3.41 4.02 1.83
N VAL A 121 -4.15 5.11 1.68
CA VAL A 121 -4.96 5.72 2.74
C VAL A 121 -6.40 5.28 2.63
N TRP A 122 -7.00 4.97 3.77
CA TRP A 122 -8.42 4.71 3.93
C TRP A 122 -9.05 5.82 4.74
N ASP A 123 -10.10 6.44 4.25
CA ASP A 123 -10.70 7.61 4.88
C ASP A 123 -12.22 7.54 5.02
N THR A 124 -12.72 8.30 5.99
CA THR A 124 -14.14 8.50 6.16
C THR A 124 -14.42 9.86 6.82
N PRO A 125 -15.41 10.62 6.33
CA PRO A 125 -15.92 11.77 7.06
C PRO A 125 -16.81 11.32 8.23
N ASN A 126 -16.88 12.13 9.28
CA ASN A 126 -17.72 11.91 10.46
C ASN A 126 -17.60 10.46 11.00
N PRO A 127 -16.39 10.03 11.41
CA PRO A 127 -16.20 8.71 11.98
C PRO A 127 -16.89 8.58 13.33
N PRO A 128 -17.15 7.35 13.80
CA PRO A 128 -17.67 7.15 15.15
C PRO A 128 -16.73 7.75 16.20
N SER A 129 -17.28 8.28 17.29
CA SER A 129 -16.50 8.74 18.43
C SER A 129 -16.09 7.56 19.32
N GLY A 130 -14.94 7.67 19.97
CA GLY A 130 -14.43 6.64 20.88
C GLY A 130 -13.62 5.54 20.18
N SER A 131 -13.64 4.33 20.74
CA SER A 131 -12.92 3.20 20.15
C SER A 131 -13.61 2.72 18.88
N ILE A 132 -12.81 2.48 17.85
CA ILE A 132 -13.30 2.11 16.53
C ILE A 132 -13.00 0.64 16.28
N ASN A 133 -14.03 -0.12 15.95
CA ASN A 133 -13.86 -1.46 15.40
C ASN A 133 -13.78 -1.36 13.87
N CYS A 134 -12.75 -1.96 13.30
CA CYS A 134 -12.54 -2.03 11.86
C CYS A 134 -12.64 -3.48 11.40
N ARG A 135 -13.03 -3.68 10.17
CA ARG A 135 -12.83 -4.95 9.46
C ARG A 135 -12.31 -4.68 8.06
N GLY A 136 -11.49 -5.57 7.54
CA GLY A 136 -10.98 -5.49 6.17
C GLY A 136 -11.20 -6.76 5.42
N GLU A 137 -11.42 -6.63 4.13
CA GLU A 137 -11.42 -7.74 3.18
C GLU A 137 -10.05 -7.87 2.56
N ILE A 138 -9.52 -9.10 2.49
CA ILE A 138 -8.21 -9.40 1.91
C ILE A 138 -8.42 -10.32 0.69
N GLY A 139 -7.95 -9.87 -0.46
CA GLY A 139 -7.97 -10.65 -1.70
C GLY A 139 -9.36 -10.86 -2.30
N ALA A 140 -9.45 -11.76 -3.28
CA ALA A 140 -10.68 -12.09 -3.98
C ALA A 140 -11.68 -12.97 -3.17
N GLY A 141 -11.29 -13.41 -1.97
CA GLY A 141 -12.14 -14.19 -1.07
C GLY A 141 -12.47 -13.35 0.15
N LYS A 142 -13.76 -13.21 0.45
CA LYS A 142 -14.30 -12.47 1.59
C LYS A 142 -13.84 -13.04 2.95
N GLN A 143 -12.57 -12.96 3.26
CA GLN A 143 -12.09 -13.14 4.62
C GLN A 143 -12.12 -11.79 5.32
N SER A 144 -13.19 -11.53 6.05
CA SER A 144 -13.28 -10.38 6.93
C SER A 144 -12.48 -10.66 8.20
N HIS A 145 -11.42 -9.91 8.44
CA HIS A 145 -10.71 -9.94 9.71
C HIS A 145 -11.17 -8.74 10.55
N PRO A 146 -11.71 -8.98 11.75
CA PRO A 146 -12.04 -7.89 12.67
C PRO A 146 -10.75 -7.35 13.29
N TRP A 147 -10.62 -6.03 13.27
CA TRP A 147 -9.53 -5.31 13.92
C TRP A 147 -10.12 -4.26 14.86
N ARG A 148 -9.41 -3.92 15.91
CA ARG A 148 -9.82 -2.90 16.86
C ARG A 148 -8.77 -1.80 16.94
N LEU A 149 -9.18 -0.57 16.71
CA LEU A 149 -8.41 0.64 16.97
C LEU A 149 -8.80 1.16 18.36
N GLU A 150 -7.95 0.99 19.37
CA GLU A 150 -8.31 1.22 20.77
C GLU A 150 -8.43 2.69 21.16
N SER A 151 -7.79 3.60 20.43
CA SER A 151 -7.94 5.04 20.66
C SER A 151 -7.66 5.84 19.40
N TRP A 152 -8.60 6.68 19.04
CA TRP A 152 -8.35 7.80 18.16
C TRP A 152 -9.00 9.04 18.80
N GLY A 153 -8.31 10.17 18.82
CA GLY A 153 -8.83 11.41 19.43
C GLY A 153 -7.97 12.03 20.52
N PHE A 154 -6.82 11.40 20.81
CA PHE A 154 -5.80 12.00 21.68
C PHE A 154 -4.45 11.96 20.93
N LEU A 155 -4.22 12.90 20.07
CA LEU A 155 -2.92 13.37 19.61
C LEU A 155 -2.89 14.88 19.75
#